data_d582e2bd69fe37ec533e822a342d5c12
#
_entry.id   d582e2bd69fe37ec533e822a342d5c12
#
_cell.length_a   1.000
_cell.length_b   1.000
_cell.length_c   1.000
_cell.angle_alpha   90.00
_cell.angle_beta   90.00
_cell.angle_gamma   90.00
#
_symmetry.space_group_name_H-M   'P 1'
#
loop_
_entity.id
_entity.type
_entity.pdbx_description
1 polymer ?
#
loop_
_entity_poly.entity_id
_entity_poly.type
_entity_poly.pdbx_seq_one_letter_code
_entity_poly.pdbx_strand_id
1 'polypeptide(L)'
;MNLSDDISKIKEEYKKFKNSKKLLDLTRVRPSSKQLDLSDNLETVMQGDFIQDKVDIRNYGLLEGLPSARKLAGWVLNSDPANIFVNGTSSLTLLGHYLHSMIFHGDGQIAWKDLDKVTFLCPVPGYDRHFAMLEKLGIKMISVPLEGDGPDLDSIENLLETDETITVSYT
;
A
#
# COMPACT_ATOMS: atom_id res chain seq x y z
N MET A 1 6.56 -4.55 -41.86
CA MET A 1 7.50 -4.51 -40.76
C MET A 1 8.18 -5.85 -40.68
N ASN A 2 9.50 -5.90 -40.85
CA ASN A 2 10.19 -7.20 -41.01
C ASN A 2 10.71 -7.63 -39.63
N LEU A 3 10.08 -8.66 -39.07
CA LEU A 3 10.35 -9.15 -37.67
C LEU A 3 11.84 -9.48 -37.44
N SER A 4 12.57 -9.91 -38.52
CA SER A 4 14.01 -10.22 -38.46
C SER A 4 14.87 -8.98 -38.24
N ASP A 5 14.49 -7.86 -38.83
CA ASP A 5 15.25 -6.59 -38.72
C ASP A 5 15.04 -5.98 -37.33
N ASP A 6 13.84 -6.08 -36.77
CA ASP A 6 13.52 -5.64 -35.41
C ASP A 6 14.27 -6.47 -34.36
N ILE A 7 14.35 -7.80 -34.53
CA ILE A 7 15.12 -8.68 -33.64
C ILE A 7 16.63 -8.38 -33.68
N SER A 8 17.15 -8.09 -34.86
CA SER A 8 18.57 -7.74 -35.04
C SER A 8 18.91 -6.43 -34.35
N LYS A 9 18.04 -5.43 -34.45
CA LYS A 9 18.16 -4.13 -33.81
C LYS A 9 18.12 -4.24 -32.28
N ILE A 10 17.17 -4.99 -31.74
CA ILE A 10 17.06 -5.25 -30.30
C ILE A 10 18.31 -5.97 -29.77
N LYS A 11 18.84 -6.95 -30.48
CA LYS A 11 20.09 -7.65 -30.10
C LYS A 11 21.29 -6.72 -30.05
N GLU A 12 21.36 -5.75 -30.96
CA GLU A 12 22.45 -4.77 -31.00
C GLU A 12 22.35 -3.76 -29.85
N GLU A 13 21.14 -3.27 -29.56
CA GLU A 13 20.86 -2.42 -28.40
C GLU A 13 21.16 -3.15 -27.08
N TYR A 14 20.75 -4.40 -26.95
CA TYR A 14 21.07 -5.22 -25.79
C TYR A 14 22.58 -5.38 -25.58
N LYS A 15 23.35 -5.64 -26.65
CA LYS A 15 24.82 -5.70 -26.57
C LYS A 15 25.44 -4.37 -26.13
N LYS A 16 24.96 -3.25 -26.65
CA LYS A 16 25.40 -1.91 -26.23
C LYS A 16 25.12 -1.68 -24.75
N PHE A 17 23.92 -2.05 -24.30
CA PHE A 17 23.51 -1.93 -22.89
C PHE A 17 24.37 -2.81 -21.97
N LYS A 18 24.56 -4.05 -22.33
CA LYS A 18 25.41 -5.01 -21.58
C LYS A 18 26.85 -4.53 -21.44
N ASN A 19 27.40 -3.91 -22.50
CA ASN A 19 28.76 -3.39 -22.51
C ASN A 19 28.91 -2.04 -21.79
N SER A 20 27.83 -1.35 -21.48
CA SER A 20 27.85 -0.04 -20.81
C SER A 20 28.32 -0.09 -19.34
N LYS A 21 28.50 -1.29 -18.76
CA LYS A 21 28.87 -1.52 -17.36
C LYS A 21 27.99 -0.78 -16.34
N LYS A 22 26.80 -0.32 -16.74
CA LYS A 22 25.85 0.26 -15.80
C LYS A 22 25.22 -0.87 -14.99
N LEU A 23 25.51 -0.87 -13.71
CA LEU A 23 24.85 -1.76 -12.76
C LEU A 23 23.52 -1.11 -12.36
N LEU A 24 22.42 -1.62 -12.90
CA LEU A 24 21.08 -1.19 -12.55
C LEU A 24 20.43 -2.30 -11.72
N ASP A 25 20.30 -2.07 -10.43
CA ASP A 25 19.58 -2.98 -9.53
C ASP A 25 18.10 -2.63 -9.52
N LEU A 26 17.30 -3.46 -10.19
CA LEU A 26 15.84 -3.35 -10.24
C LEU A 26 15.16 -4.35 -9.30
N THR A 27 15.91 -5.07 -8.47
CA THR A 27 15.36 -6.11 -7.59
C THR A 27 14.53 -5.55 -6.45
N ARG A 28 14.77 -4.31 -6.06
CA ARG A 28 13.98 -3.57 -5.06
C ARG A 28 13.93 -2.10 -5.42
N VAL A 29 12.73 -1.52 -5.37
CA VAL A 29 12.54 -0.09 -5.48
C VAL A 29 13.08 0.58 -4.21
N ARG A 30 14.30 1.12 -4.29
CA ARG A 30 14.95 1.85 -3.19
C ARG A 30 15.19 3.28 -3.62
N PRO A 31 14.91 4.26 -2.75
CA PRO A 31 15.32 5.63 -3.01
C PRO A 31 16.84 5.71 -3.22
N SER A 32 17.28 6.56 -4.14
CA SER A 32 18.70 6.87 -4.31
C SER A 32 19.23 7.67 -3.12
N SER A 33 20.55 7.67 -2.89
CA SER A 33 21.17 8.46 -1.82
C SER A 33 20.72 9.93 -1.87
N LYS A 34 20.68 10.54 -3.05
CA LYS A 34 20.21 11.94 -3.23
C LYS A 34 18.76 12.16 -2.81
N GLN A 35 17.90 11.15 -2.91
CA GLN A 35 16.51 11.22 -2.40
C GLN A 35 16.48 11.07 -0.88
N LEU A 36 17.34 10.23 -0.32
CA LEU A 36 17.47 10.06 1.12
C LEU A 36 18.05 11.31 1.80
N ASP A 37 18.98 12.04 1.15
CA ASP A 37 19.55 13.30 1.62
C ASP A 37 18.45 14.35 1.95
N LEU A 38 17.28 14.26 1.31
CA LEU A 38 16.14 15.12 1.62
C LEU A 38 15.59 14.91 3.05
N SER A 39 15.92 13.79 3.65
CA SER A 39 15.48 13.40 5.01
C SER A 39 16.54 13.66 6.08
N ASP A 40 17.73 14.15 5.75
CA ASP A 40 18.86 14.32 6.70
C ASP A 40 18.50 15.23 7.89
N ASN A 41 17.65 16.21 7.67
CA ASN A 41 17.21 17.12 8.72
C ASN A 41 16.23 16.46 9.72
N LEU A 42 15.70 15.27 9.45
CA LEU A 42 14.77 14.60 10.37
C LEU A 42 15.46 14.17 11.67
N GLU A 43 16.76 13.89 11.66
CA GLU A 43 17.51 13.53 12.88
C GLU A 43 17.52 14.65 13.92
N THR A 44 17.38 15.90 13.50
CA THR A 44 17.44 17.06 14.39
C THR A 44 16.07 17.49 14.93
N VAL A 45 14.97 17.03 14.33
CA VAL A 45 13.61 17.43 14.70
C VAL A 45 13.25 17.03 16.14
N MET A 46 13.86 15.95 16.65
CA MET A 46 13.59 15.39 17.98
C MET A 46 14.58 15.87 19.05
N GLN A 47 15.50 16.78 18.74
CA GLN A 47 16.50 17.22 19.69
C GLN A 47 15.89 18.11 20.78
N GLY A 48 15.59 17.48 21.91
CA GLY A 48 15.24 18.18 23.16
C GLY A 48 13.75 18.49 23.36
N ASP A 49 12.91 18.33 22.35
CA ASP A 49 11.46 18.51 22.49
C ASP A 49 10.74 17.16 22.40
N PHE A 50 10.58 16.52 23.55
CA PHE A 50 9.89 15.23 23.65
C PHE A 50 8.43 15.36 24.09
N ILE A 51 7.94 16.57 24.28
CA ILE A 51 6.54 16.80 24.65
C ILE A 51 5.77 17.26 23.42
N GLN A 52 5.00 16.35 22.84
CA GLN A 52 4.15 16.62 21.68
C GLN A 52 2.68 16.42 22.08
N ASP A 53 1.81 17.35 21.70
CA ASP A 53 0.37 17.31 22.06
C ASP A 53 0.13 17.08 23.57
N LYS A 54 1.00 17.61 24.43
CA LYS A 54 1.02 17.43 25.89
C LYS A 54 1.36 16.00 26.35
N VAL A 55 1.88 15.17 25.47
CA VAL A 55 2.31 13.79 25.74
C VAL A 55 3.83 13.70 25.64
N ASP A 56 4.47 13.07 26.60
CA ASP A 56 5.89 12.72 26.51
C ASP A 56 6.01 11.50 25.57
N ILE A 57 6.50 11.72 24.35
CA ILE A 57 6.59 10.71 23.30
C ILE A 57 7.60 9.59 23.59
N ARG A 58 8.38 9.69 24.67
CA ARG A 58 9.26 8.62 25.16
C ARG A 58 8.50 7.61 26.02
N ASN A 59 7.25 7.90 26.35
CA ASN A 59 6.36 7.03 27.12
C ASN A 59 5.45 6.22 26.20
N TYR A 60 4.46 5.54 26.76
CA TYR A 60 3.45 4.83 25.98
C TYR A 60 2.72 5.79 25.03
N GLY A 61 2.57 5.35 23.78
CA GLY A 61 1.84 6.12 22.77
C GLY A 61 0.32 6.10 22.99
N LEU A 62 -0.36 6.96 22.25
CA LEU A 62 -1.82 6.96 22.17
C LEU A 62 -2.27 5.83 21.19
N LEU A 63 -3.42 5.22 21.47
CA LEU A 63 -3.95 4.10 20.66
C LEU A 63 -4.09 4.45 19.18
N GLU A 64 -4.56 5.66 18.89
CA GLU A 64 -4.82 6.14 17.53
C GLU A 64 -3.63 6.90 16.92
N GLY A 65 -2.58 7.10 17.69
CA GLY A 65 -1.46 7.98 17.36
C GLY A 65 -1.66 9.43 17.85
N LEU A 66 -0.59 10.21 17.80
CA LEU A 66 -0.59 11.61 18.23
C LEU A 66 -1.55 12.46 17.38
N PRO A 67 -2.31 13.39 17.96
CA PRO A 67 -3.21 14.26 17.20
C PRO A 67 -2.49 15.04 16.09
N SER A 68 -1.28 15.55 16.34
CA SER A 68 -0.47 16.23 15.32
C SER A 68 -0.08 15.31 14.17
N ALA A 69 0.28 14.05 14.45
CA ALA A 69 0.62 13.06 13.43
C ALA A 69 -0.62 12.68 12.61
N ARG A 70 -1.78 12.49 13.25
CA ARG A 70 -3.05 12.22 12.56
C ARG A 70 -3.45 13.39 11.66
N LYS A 71 -3.26 14.64 12.13
CA LYS A 71 -3.52 15.85 11.35
C LYS A 71 -2.62 15.93 10.13
N LEU A 72 -1.31 15.63 10.28
CA LEU A 72 -0.36 15.59 9.17
C LEU A 72 -0.75 14.52 8.14
N ALA A 73 -1.06 13.31 8.62
CA ALA A 73 -1.48 12.22 7.74
C ALA A 73 -2.81 12.53 7.04
N GLY A 74 -3.76 13.16 7.73
CA GLY A 74 -5.02 13.62 7.15
C GLY A 74 -4.81 14.63 6.03
N TRP A 75 -3.86 15.55 6.18
CA TRP A 75 -3.48 16.48 5.12
C TRP A 75 -2.88 15.76 3.90
N VAL A 76 -1.98 14.80 4.12
CA VAL A 76 -1.35 14.01 3.03
C VAL A 76 -2.38 13.14 2.30
N LEU A 77 -3.31 12.52 3.03
CA LEU A 77 -4.31 11.59 2.50
C LEU A 77 -5.62 12.27 2.08
N ASN A 78 -5.72 13.60 2.22
CA ASN A 78 -6.95 14.36 2.00
C ASN A 78 -8.17 13.75 2.74
N SER A 79 -7.96 13.41 4.02
CA SER A 79 -8.95 12.76 4.88
C SER A 79 -9.08 13.48 6.23
N ASP A 80 -10.25 13.34 6.88
CA ASP A 80 -10.45 13.87 8.23
C ASP A 80 -9.48 13.15 9.20
N PRO A 81 -8.72 13.89 10.03
CA PRO A 81 -7.87 13.29 11.07
C PRO A 81 -8.61 12.33 12.01
N ALA A 82 -9.93 12.49 12.19
CA ALA A 82 -10.75 11.56 12.98
C ALA A 82 -10.75 10.12 12.39
N ASN A 83 -10.58 9.99 11.07
CA ASN A 83 -10.55 8.73 10.35
C ASN A 83 -9.13 8.17 10.17
N ILE A 84 -8.12 8.79 10.79
CA ILE A 84 -6.72 8.41 10.62
C ILE A 84 -6.23 7.66 11.87
N PHE A 85 -5.65 6.53 11.63
CA PHE A 85 -4.87 5.76 12.60
C PHE A 85 -3.39 5.83 12.23
N VAL A 86 -2.54 6.29 13.14
CA VAL A 86 -1.10 6.38 12.93
C VAL A 86 -0.40 5.34 13.80
N ASN A 87 0.17 4.33 13.17
CA ASN A 87 0.89 3.29 13.87
C ASN A 87 1.98 2.69 12.97
N GLY A 88 3.13 2.38 13.55
CA GLY A 88 4.24 1.73 12.89
C GLY A 88 4.67 2.35 11.55
N THR A 89 5.65 1.76 10.92
CA THR A 89 6.22 2.22 9.63
C THR A 89 6.01 1.23 8.49
N SER A 90 5.37 0.10 8.77
CA SER A 90 5.13 -0.96 7.79
C SER A 90 3.65 -1.04 7.41
N SER A 91 3.33 -0.65 6.18
CA SER A 91 1.97 -0.76 5.63
C SER A 91 1.45 -2.21 5.63
N LEU A 92 2.32 -3.18 5.38
CA LEU A 92 1.94 -4.61 5.45
C LEU A 92 1.55 -5.03 6.87
N THR A 93 2.24 -4.53 7.89
CA THR A 93 1.88 -4.80 9.28
C THR A 93 0.53 -4.17 9.63
N LEU A 94 0.30 -2.92 9.20
CA LEU A 94 -0.97 -2.23 9.41
C LEU A 94 -2.13 -2.96 8.72
N LEU A 95 -1.93 -3.38 7.46
CA LEU A 95 -2.91 -4.19 6.75
C LEU A 95 -3.18 -5.51 7.48
N GLY A 96 -2.12 -6.19 7.95
CA GLY A 96 -2.27 -7.43 8.73
C GLY A 96 -3.08 -7.23 10.01
N HIS A 97 -2.86 -6.13 10.75
CA HIS A 97 -3.65 -5.79 11.93
C HIS A 97 -5.10 -5.49 11.58
N TYR A 98 -5.34 -4.75 10.51
CA TYR A 98 -6.69 -4.47 10.01
C TYR A 98 -7.43 -5.76 9.66
N LEU A 99 -6.81 -6.62 8.83
CA LEU A 99 -7.41 -7.90 8.43
C LEU A 99 -7.70 -8.79 9.65
N HIS A 100 -6.76 -8.87 10.61
CA HIS A 100 -6.97 -9.60 11.85
C HIS A 100 -8.18 -9.06 12.62
N SER A 101 -8.27 -7.72 12.77
CA SER A 101 -9.40 -7.10 13.46
C SER A 101 -10.73 -7.42 12.79
N MET A 102 -10.80 -7.29 11.47
CA MET A 102 -12.02 -7.59 10.71
C MET A 102 -12.40 -9.07 10.74
N ILE A 103 -11.41 -9.96 10.63
CA ILE A 103 -11.67 -11.41 10.66
C ILE A 103 -12.23 -11.84 12.01
N PHE A 104 -11.69 -11.36 13.12
CA PHE A 104 -12.02 -11.86 14.44
C PHE A 104 -13.05 -11.04 15.20
N HIS A 105 -13.16 -9.74 14.92
CA HIS A 105 -13.97 -8.82 15.71
C HIS A 105 -15.01 -8.05 14.89
N GLY A 106 -14.78 -7.84 13.59
CA GLY A 106 -15.57 -6.89 12.81
C GLY A 106 -15.31 -5.43 13.25
N ASP A 107 -16.02 -4.49 12.68
CA ASP A 107 -16.01 -3.06 13.07
C ASP A 107 -17.40 -2.61 13.57
N GLY A 108 -17.94 -3.33 14.53
CA GLY A 108 -19.31 -3.16 14.99
C GLY A 108 -20.36 -3.92 14.17
N GLN A 109 -19.90 -4.71 13.19
CA GLN A 109 -20.72 -5.63 12.39
C GLN A 109 -20.32 -7.09 12.66
N ILE A 110 -20.81 -8.01 11.82
CA ILE A 110 -20.47 -9.43 11.91
C ILE A 110 -18.99 -9.62 11.58
N ALA A 111 -18.25 -10.34 12.42
CA ALA A 111 -16.86 -10.68 12.14
C ALA A 111 -16.76 -11.54 10.86
N TRP A 112 -15.75 -11.32 10.05
CA TRP A 112 -15.62 -12.00 8.76
C TRP A 112 -15.51 -13.52 8.87
N LYS A 113 -14.97 -14.04 9.99
CA LYS A 113 -14.94 -15.49 10.27
C LYS A 113 -16.33 -16.12 10.37
N ASP A 114 -17.36 -15.33 10.64
CA ASP A 114 -18.73 -15.75 10.80
C ASP A 114 -19.57 -15.53 9.53
N LEU A 115 -18.93 -15.00 8.47
CA LEU A 115 -19.51 -14.88 7.13
C LEU A 115 -19.18 -16.13 6.30
N ASP A 116 -20.11 -16.55 5.46
CA ASP A 116 -19.89 -17.68 4.55
C ASP A 116 -18.73 -17.41 3.56
N LYS A 117 -18.54 -16.17 3.19
CA LYS A 117 -17.53 -15.77 2.20
C LYS A 117 -17.18 -14.30 2.32
N VAL A 118 -15.90 -14.01 2.17
CA VAL A 118 -15.37 -12.65 2.05
C VAL A 118 -14.65 -12.52 0.71
N THR A 119 -14.95 -11.49 -0.06
CA THR A 119 -14.36 -11.23 -1.35
C THR A 119 -13.75 -9.83 -1.38
N PHE A 120 -12.52 -9.73 -1.90
CA PHE A 120 -11.80 -8.49 -2.12
C PHE A 120 -11.72 -8.15 -3.60
N LEU A 121 -11.99 -6.91 -3.95
CA LEU A 121 -11.63 -6.36 -5.25
C LEU A 121 -10.16 -5.92 -5.22
N CYS A 122 -9.39 -6.40 -6.15
CA CYS A 122 -7.95 -6.21 -6.23
C CYS A 122 -7.57 -5.53 -7.54
N PRO A 123 -7.31 -4.22 -7.56
CA PRO A 123 -6.80 -3.54 -8.74
C PRO A 123 -5.45 -4.12 -9.19
N VAL A 124 -5.33 -4.41 -10.49
CA VAL A 124 -4.12 -5.00 -11.06
C VAL A 124 -3.66 -4.20 -12.29
N PRO A 125 -2.34 -4.00 -12.43
CA PRO A 125 -1.23 -4.50 -11.60
C PRO A 125 -1.17 -3.85 -10.23
N GLY A 126 -0.86 -4.63 -9.19
CA GLY A 126 -0.79 -4.18 -7.80
C GLY A 126 0.41 -4.80 -7.06
N TYR A 127 0.53 -4.48 -5.76
CA TYR A 127 1.63 -4.99 -4.95
C TYR A 127 1.37 -6.44 -4.51
N ASP A 128 2.18 -7.36 -5.01
CA ASP A 128 2.03 -8.81 -4.85
C ASP A 128 1.94 -9.28 -3.39
N ARG A 129 2.56 -8.56 -2.45
CA ARG A 129 2.55 -8.91 -1.01
C ARG A 129 1.18 -8.79 -0.39
N HIS A 130 0.39 -7.80 -0.81
CA HIS A 130 -0.99 -7.65 -0.36
C HIS A 130 -1.84 -8.85 -0.81
N PHE A 131 -1.71 -9.22 -2.07
CA PHE A 131 -2.44 -10.37 -2.63
C PHE A 131 -2.03 -11.69 -1.95
N ALA A 132 -0.72 -11.89 -1.75
CA ALA A 132 -0.23 -13.06 -1.03
C ALA A 132 -0.74 -13.16 0.41
N MET A 133 -0.96 -12.03 1.09
CA MET A 133 -1.54 -11.99 2.43
C MET A 133 -3.01 -12.42 2.40
N LEU A 134 -3.80 -11.89 1.47
CA LEU A 134 -5.21 -12.27 1.30
C LEU A 134 -5.34 -13.76 0.95
N GLU A 135 -4.50 -14.25 0.04
CA GLU A 135 -4.46 -15.67 -0.33
C GLU A 135 -4.19 -16.58 0.88
N LYS A 136 -3.21 -16.21 1.73
CA LYS A 136 -2.87 -16.96 2.95
C LYS A 136 -4.00 -16.99 3.97
N LEU A 137 -4.84 -15.98 3.98
CA LEU A 137 -6.03 -15.89 4.84
C LEU A 137 -7.26 -16.57 4.23
N GLY A 138 -7.15 -17.13 3.02
CA GLY A 138 -8.26 -17.80 2.34
C GLY A 138 -9.33 -16.83 1.81
N ILE A 139 -9.01 -15.55 1.70
CA ILE A 139 -9.91 -14.52 1.20
C ILE A 139 -9.98 -14.60 -0.33
N LYS A 140 -11.18 -14.65 -0.89
CA LYS A 140 -11.38 -14.62 -2.34
C LYS A 140 -10.96 -13.27 -2.91
N MET A 141 -10.21 -13.28 -4.01
CA MET A 141 -9.82 -12.08 -4.73
C MET A 141 -10.46 -12.06 -6.11
N ILE A 142 -10.94 -10.88 -6.53
CA ILE A 142 -11.37 -10.59 -7.90
C ILE A 142 -10.48 -9.48 -8.43
N SER A 143 -9.78 -9.75 -9.52
CA SER A 143 -8.94 -8.75 -10.17
C SER A 143 -9.77 -7.73 -10.92
N VAL A 144 -9.44 -6.45 -10.74
CA VAL A 144 -10.03 -5.32 -11.47
C VAL A 144 -8.90 -4.64 -12.25
N PRO A 145 -9.05 -4.38 -13.55
CA PRO A 145 -8.02 -3.70 -14.33
C PRO A 145 -7.75 -2.29 -13.80
N LEU A 146 -6.47 -1.87 -13.85
CA LEU A 146 -6.10 -0.46 -13.73
C LEU A 146 -6.08 0.16 -15.12
N GLU A 147 -6.80 1.26 -15.27
CA GLU A 147 -6.82 2.09 -16.47
C GLU A 147 -5.96 3.35 -16.31
N GLY A 148 -6.07 4.32 -17.22
CA GLY A 148 -5.17 5.48 -17.27
C GLY A 148 -5.17 6.36 -16.02
N ASP A 149 -6.27 6.45 -15.30
CA ASP A 149 -6.51 7.33 -14.16
C ASP A 149 -6.98 6.61 -12.88
N GLY A 150 -7.07 5.29 -12.91
CA GLY A 150 -7.44 4.50 -11.73
C GLY A 150 -7.99 3.12 -12.08
N PRO A 151 -8.66 2.45 -11.14
CA PRO A 151 -9.32 1.18 -11.41
C PRO A 151 -10.54 1.38 -12.31
N ASP A 152 -10.86 0.35 -13.08
CA ASP A 152 -12.08 0.30 -13.91
C ASP A 152 -13.33 0.35 -13.02
N LEU A 153 -13.91 1.55 -12.90
CA LEU A 153 -15.08 1.80 -12.03
C LEU A 153 -16.34 1.10 -12.54
N ASP A 154 -16.52 1.01 -13.85
CA ASP A 154 -17.69 0.34 -14.44
C ASP A 154 -17.68 -1.15 -14.10
N SER A 155 -16.49 -1.78 -14.16
CA SER A 155 -16.32 -3.17 -13.71
C SER A 155 -16.59 -3.32 -12.22
N ILE A 156 -16.16 -2.38 -11.39
CA ILE A 156 -16.41 -2.40 -9.93
C ILE A 156 -17.90 -2.31 -9.64
N GLU A 157 -18.60 -1.36 -10.24
CA GLU A 157 -20.05 -1.17 -10.06
C GLU A 157 -20.82 -2.44 -10.44
N ASN A 158 -20.56 -3.01 -11.62
CA ASN A 158 -21.16 -4.26 -12.04
C ASN A 158 -20.93 -5.42 -11.08
N LEU A 159 -19.70 -5.53 -10.53
CA LEU A 159 -19.37 -6.56 -9.55
C LEU A 159 -20.11 -6.37 -8.23
N LEU A 160 -20.21 -5.13 -7.74
CA LEU A 160 -20.93 -4.81 -6.49
C LEU A 160 -22.45 -5.07 -6.62
N GLU A 161 -23.03 -4.87 -7.79
CA GLU A 161 -24.44 -5.18 -8.06
C GLU A 161 -24.73 -6.68 -8.10
N THR A 162 -23.74 -7.50 -8.44
CA THR A 162 -23.94 -8.93 -8.73
C THR A 162 -23.34 -9.89 -7.68
N ASP A 163 -22.43 -9.44 -6.82
CA ASP A 163 -21.78 -10.29 -5.79
C ASP A 163 -21.82 -9.60 -4.42
N GLU A 164 -22.83 -9.94 -3.62
CA GLU A 164 -23.01 -9.43 -2.25
C GLU A 164 -21.88 -9.88 -1.28
N THR A 165 -21.01 -10.79 -1.68
CA THR A 165 -19.86 -11.24 -0.88
C THR A 165 -18.68 -10.28 -0.93
N ILE A 166 -18.74 -9.26 -1.78
CA ILE A 166 -17.70 -8.24 -1.89
C ILE A 166 -17.76 -7.34 -0.66
N THR A 167 -16.74 -7.42 0.14
CA THR A 167 -16.66 -6.75 1.44
C THR A 167 -15.71 -5.56 1.42
N VAL A 168 -14.65 -5.62 0.62
CA VAL A 168 -13.61 -4.58 0.55
C VAL A 168 -13.10 -4.41 -0.86
N SER A 169 -12.88 -3.14 -1.24
CA SER A 169 -12.01 -2.78 -2.35
C SER A 169 -10.69 -2.28 -1.80
N TYR A 170 -9.59 -2.86 -2.26
CA TYR A 170 -8.25 -2.45 -1.92
C TYR A 170 -7.66 -1.65 -3.09
N THR A 171 -7.46 -0.37 -2.88
CA THR A 171 -6.83 0.54 -3.86
C THR A 171 -5.51 1.07 -3.33
#